data_e673de287cf6427c960c7eb61f2ad6b4
#
_entry.id   e673de287cf6427c960c7eb61f2ad6b4
#
_cell.length_a   1.000
_cell.length_b   1.000
_cell.length_c   1.000
_cell.angle_alpha   90.00
_cell.angle_beta   90.00
_cell.angle_gamma   90.00
#
_symmetry.space_group_name_H-M   'P 1'
#
loop_
_entity.id
_entity.type
_entity.pdbx_description
1 polymer ?
#
loop_
_entity_poly.entity_id
_entity_poly.type
_entity_poly.pdbx_seq_one_letter_code
_entity_poly.pdbx_strand_id
1 'polypeptide(L)'
;GTPYIYQGEEIGMTNVHFPLDEYEDIEVRNAYQDLVIKNKTITEDDFRKAVWNKSRDNARVPMQWDDSENAGFTTGKPWFRLSERYQEINVKKALEKNDSVFYYYKDLIRLRHEEELLTEGDYQLLLPDDEKIFAYLRTSDKEQWIVVANLSEDTVSTEGLVKYVSDKEDIKITN
;
A
#
# COMPACT_ATOMS: atom_id res chain seq x y z
N GLY A 1 -9.56 -13.88 0.64
CA GLY A 1 -10.21 -13.20 -0.49
C GLY A 1 -9.29 -13.01 -1.68
N THR A 2 -9.81 -12.47 -2.78
CA THR A 2 -9.03 -12.14 -3.96
C THR A 2 -8.33 -10.79 -3.76
N PRO A 3 -7.00 -10.71 -3.85
CA PRO A 3 -6.30 -9.44 -3.76
C PRO A 3 -6.53 -8.61 -5.02
N TYR A 4 -6.69 -7.30 -4.84
CA TYR A 4 -6.72 -6.32 -5.92
C TYR A 4 -5.50 -5.42 -5.76
N ILE A 5 -4.62 -5.41 -6.74
CA ILE A 5 -3.42 -4.59 -6.76
C ILE A 5 -3.71 -3.35 -7.59
N TYR A 6 -3.64 -2.18 -6.98
CA TYR A 6 -3.81 -0.93 -7.70
C TYR A 6 -2.48 -0.50 -8.32
N GLN A 7 -2.54 0.09 -9.53
CA GLN A 7 -1.34 0.55 -10.23
C GLN A 7 -0.50 1.49 -9.37
N GLY A 8 0.79 1.20 -9.26
CA GLY A 8 1.75 1.98 -8.47
C GLY A 8 2.00 1.44 -7.07
N GLU A 9 1.11 0.62 -6.48
CA GLU A 9 1.38 -0.06 -5.21
C GLU A 9 2.62 -0.93 -5.32
N GLU A 10 2.74 -1.68 -6.42
CA GLU A 10 3.80 -2.63 -6.69
C GLU A 10 5.19 -1.99 -6.82
N ILE A 11 5.26 -0.69 -6.95
CA ILE A 11 6.54 0.06 -6.95
C ILE A 11 6.65 1.04 -5.77
N GLY A 12 5.66 1.06 -4.87
CA GLY A 12 5.65 1.91 -3.70
C GLY A 12 5.39 3.40 -4.00
N MET A 13 4.53 3.71 -4.98
CA MET A 13 4.10 5.09 -5.24
C MET A 13 3.43 5.69 -4.01
N THR A 14 3.68 6.97 -3.77
CA THR A 14 3.15 7.72 -2.63
C THR A 14 2.20 8.82 -3.07
N ASN A 15 1.38 9.31 -2.14
CA ASN A 15 0.47 10.42 -2.38
C ASN A 15 1.22 11.68 -2.83
N VAL A 16 0.54 12.49 -3.64
CA VAL A 16 1.06 13.74 -4.20
C VAL A 16 0.48 14.93 -3.44
N HIS A 17 1.32 15.91 -3.15
CA HIS A 17 0.89 17.19 -2.58
C HIS A 17 0.40 18.11 -3.70
N PHE A 18 -0.91 18.11 -3.92
CA PHE A 18 -1.53 19.05 -4.87
C PHE A 18 -1.75 20.43 -4.21
N PRO A 19 -1.52 21.54 -4.94
CA PRO A 19 -2.15 22.81 -4.64
C PRO A 19 -3.69 22.66 -4.61
N LEU A 20 -4.38 23.40 -3.75
CA LEU A 20 -5.84 23.25 -3.57
C LEU A 20 -6.64 23.47 -4.85
N ASP A 21 -6.17 24.32 -5.74
CA ASP A 21 -6.78 24.61 -7.03
C ASP A 21 -6.54 23.56 -8.11
N GLU A 22 -5.59 22.65 -7.88
CA GLU A 22 -5.30 21.52 -8.79
C GLU A 22 -6.12 20.24 -8.47
N TYR A 23 -6.81 20.18 -7.32
CA TYR A 23 -7.67 19.03 -7.05
C TYR A 23 -8.85 18.97 -8.03
N GLU A 24 -9.01 17.83 -8.70
CA GLU A 24 -10.13 17.55 -9.59
C GLU A 24 -11.28 16.82 -8.88
N ASP A 25 -11.03 16.23 -7.71
CA ASP A 25 -12.06 15.57 -6.92
C ASP A 25 -13.12 16.57 -6.45
N ILE A 26 -14.35 16.42 -6.95
CA ILE A 26 -15.47 17.31 -6.63
C ILE A 26 -15.80 17.31 -5.13
N GLU A 27 -15.59 16.19 -4.43
CA GLU A 27 -15.80 16.12 -2.98
C GLU A 27 -14.81 17.02 -2.24
N VAL A 28 -13.55 17.03 -2.67
CA VAL A 28 -12.52 17.91 -2.11
C VAL A 28 -12.90 19.37 -2.32
N ARG A 29 -13.30 19.74 -3.55
CA ARG A 29 -13.70 21.12 -3.89
C ARG A 29 -14.91 21.57 -3.07
N ASN A 30 -15.93 20.73 -2.95
CA ASN A 30 -17.12 21.04 -2.16
C ASN A 30 -16.80 21.13 -0.66
N ALA A 31 -16.04 20.17 -0.12
CA ALA A 31 -15.64 20.17 1.28
C ALA A 31 -14.79 21.41 1.63
N TYR A 32 -13.89 21.86 0.76
CA TYR A 32 -13.13 23.09 0.95
C TYR A 32 -14.06 24.30 1.09
N GLN A 33 -15.01 24.44 0.17
CA GLN A 33 -15.98 25.56 0.20
C GLN A 33 -16.83 25.53 1.47
N ASP A 34 -17.28 24.35 1.90
CA ASP A 34 -18.17 24.25 3.06
C ASP A 34 -17.42 24.36 4.39
N LEU A 35 -16.32 23.63 4.58
CA LEU A 35 -15.64 23.51 5.86
C LEU A 35 -14.66 24.68 6.14
N VAL A 36 -13.95 25.14 5.11
CA VAL A 36 -12.92 26.19 5.26
C VAL A 36 -13.48 27.57 4.99
N ILE A 37 -14.20 27.75 3.87
CA ILE A 37 -14.63 29.07 3.42
C ILE A 37 -15.92 29.55 4.13
N LYS A 38 -16.99 28.73 4.08
CA LYS A 38 -18.30 29.12 4.61
C LYS A 38 -18.39 28.95 6.12
N ASN A 39 -18.21 27.73 6.60
CA ASN A 39 -18.44 27.36 8.00
C ASN A 39 -17.24 27.64 8.91
N LYS A 40 -16.02 27.68 8.34
CA LYS A 40 -14.76 27.89 9.07
C LYS A 40 -14.58 26.93 10.25
N THR A 41 -14.98 25.65 10.04
CA THR A 41 -14.92 24.60 11.06
C THR A 41 -13.54 23.97 11.20
N ILE A 42 -12.72 24.10 10.17
CA ILE A 42 -11.32 23.63 10.17
C ILE A 42 -10.42 24.68 9.50
N THR A 43 -9.13 24.66 9.84
CA THR A 43 -8.15 25.52 9.17
C THR A 43 -7.83 25.01 7.77
N GLU A 44 -7.33 25.88 6.90
CA GLU A 44 -6.87 25.46 5.58
C GLU A 44 -5.72 24.44 5.67
N ASP A 45 -4.82 24.59 6.64
CA ASP A 45 -3.70 23.70 6.84
C ASP A 45 -4.16 22.29 7.26
N ASP A 46 -5.13 22.18 8.16
CA ASP A 46 -5.69 20.89 8.57
C ASP A 46 -6.47 20.24 7.42
N PHE A 47 -7.18 21.05 6.64
CA PHE A 47 -7.84 20.59 5.43
C PHE A 47 -6.83 20.03 4.43
N ARG A 48 -5.74 20.74 4.14
CA ARG A 48 -4.67 20.26 3.24
C ARG A 48 -4.09 18.91 3.67
N LYS A 49 -3.81 18.74 4.97
CA LYS A 49 -3.32 17.47 5.52
C LYS A 49 -4.31 16.33 5.33
N ALA A 50 -5.60 16.60 5.63
CA ALA A 50 -6.65 15.59 5.48
C ALA A 50 -6.84 15.15 4.01
N VAL A 51 -6.86 16.12 3.10
CA VAL A 51 -7.04 15.87 1.66
C VAL A 51 -5.84 15.15 1.07
N TRP A 52 -4.61 15.54 1.44
CA TRP A 52 -3.41 14.83 1.02
C TRP A 52 -3.47 13.33 1.34
N ASN A 53 -3.97 12.98 2.54
CA ASN A 53 -4.07 11.59 2.95
C ASN A 53 -5.19 10.80 2.27
N LYS A 54 -6.30 11.44 1.88
CA LYS A 54 -7.55 10.74 1.54
C LYS A 54 -8.15 11.06 0.18
N SER A 55 -7.60 12.03 -0.58
CA SER A 55 -8.17 12.38 -1.87
C SER A 55 -8.07 11.24 -2.87
N ARG A 56 -9.15 11.04 -3.63
CA ARG A 56 -9.16 10.11 -4.76
C ARG A 56 -8.22 10.53 -5.90
N ASP A 57 -7.79 11.78 -5.95
CA ASP A 57 -6.84 12.26 -6.96
C ASP A 57 -5.47 11.60 -6.81
N ASN A 58 -5.09 11.16 -5.59
CA ASN A 58 -3.89 10.38 -5.39
C ASN A 58 -3.86 9.07 -6.21
N ALA A 59 -5.03 8.47 -6.44
CA ALA A 59 -5.16 7.26 -7.26
C ALA A 59 -5.21 7.53 -8.77
N ARG A 60 -5.19 8.80 -9.21
CA ARG A 60 -5.29 9.22 -10.61
C ARG A 60 -3.99 9.75 -11.19
N VAL A 61 -2.94 9.83 -10.36
CA VAL A 61 -1.63 10.31 -10.78
C VAL A 61 -1.04 9.39 -11.86
N PRO A 62 -0.26 9.94 -12.81
CA PRO A 62 0.38 9.14 -13.84
C PRO A 62 1.30 8.09 -13.26
N MET A 63 1.30 6.88 -13.87
CA MET A 63 2.24 5.82 -13.51
C MET A 63 3.67 6.28 -13.78
N GLN A 64 4.56 5.97 -12.86
CA GLN A 64 5.97 6.37 -12.90
C GLN A 64 6.82 5.25 -13.55
N TRP A 65 7.07 5.35 -14.86
CA TRP A 65 7.79 4.32 -15.60
C TRP A 65 9.31 4.43 -15.44
N ASP A 66 9.83 5.65 -15.50
CA ASP A 66 11.26 5.92 -15.38
C ASP A 66 11.56 7.34 -14.84
N ASP A 67 12.81 7.73 -14.86
CA ASP A 67 13.31 9.03 -14.39
C ASP A 67 13.38 10.12 -15.49
N SER A 68 12.84 9.83 -16.69
CA SER A 68 12.78 10.80 -17.79
C SER A 68 11.63 11.81 -17.62
N GLU A 69 11.53 12.74 -18.56
CA GLU A 69 10.47 13.74 -18.57
C GLU A 69 9.09 13.09 -18.48
N ASN A 70 8.21 13.67 -17.67
CA ASN A 70 6.87 13.14 -17.37
C ASN A 70 6.88 11.69 -16.85
N ALA A 71 7.95 11.28 -16.17
CA ALA A 71 8.13 9.92 -15.63
C ALA A 71 7.99 8.81 -16.70
N GLY A 72 8.34 9.11 -17.96
CA GLY A 72 8.14 8.20 -19.08
C GLY A 72 6.66 7.91 -19.43
N PHE A 73 5.72 8.61 -18.78
CA PHE A 73 4.29 8.36 -18.96
C PHE A 73 3.73 8.92 -20.27
N THR A 74 4.17 10.13 -20.67
CA THR A 74 3.70 10.81 -21.86
C THR A 74 4.72 11.80 -22.39
N THR A 75 4.66 12.06 -23.70
CA THR A 75 5.42 13.15 -24.36
C THR A 75 4.68 14.48 -24.34
N GLY A 76 3.40 14.49 -23.93
CA GLY A 76 2.57 15.68 -23.78
C GLY A 76 2.47 16.12 -22.32
N LYS A 77 1.62 17.11 -22.05
CA LYS A 77 1.30 17.54 -20.67
C LYS A 77 0.38 16.50 -20.03
N PRO A 78 0.78 15.86 -18.90
CA PRO A 78 -0.12 14.95 -18.20
C PRO A 78 -1.30 15.71 -17.59
N TRP A 79 -2.45 15.04 -17.48
CA TRP A 79 -3.66 15.64 -16.90
C TRP A 79 -3.48 15.92 -15.41
N PHE A 80 -2.97 14.94 -14.64
CA PHE A 80 -2.61 15.14 -13.24
C PHE A 80 -1.14 15.46 -13.08
N ARG A 81 -0.81 16.16 -11.99
CA ARG A 81 0.56 16.38 -11.54
C ARG A 81 1.25 15.05 -11.28
N LEU A 82 2.51 14.95 -11.69
CA LEU A 82 3.39 13.85 -11.31
C LEU A 82 3.77 13.97 -9.83
N SER A 83 4.04 12.84 -9.18
CA SER A 83 4.69 12.83 -7.88
C SER A 83 6.08 13.48 -8.00
N GLU A 84 6.44 14.30 -7.02
CA GLU A 84 7.78 14.91 -6.93
C GLU A 84 8.89 13.84 -6.77
N ARG A 85 8.49 12.63 -6.35
CA ARG A 85 9.41 11.51 -6.14
C ARG A 85 9.55 10.57 -7.33
N TYR A 86 9.02 10.90 -8.51
CA TYR A 86 9.08 9.99 -9.66
C TYR A 86 10.52 9.65 -10.09
N GLN A 87 11.48 10.53 -9.81
CA GLN A 87 12.88 10.26 -10.09
C GLN A 87 13.50 9.22 -9.15
N GLU A 88 12.90 8.99 -7.98
CA GLU A 88 13.35 8.01 -6.98
C GLU A 88 12.51 6.72 -7.04
N ILE A 89 11.19 6.88 -7.21
CA ILE A 89 10.21 5.80 -7.21
C ILE A 89 9.67 5.65 -8.62
N ASN A 90 10.11 4.63 -9.34
CA ASN A 90 9.62 4.32 -10.68
C ASN A 90 9.91 2.85 -11.02
N VAL A 91 9.24 2.36 -12.08
CA VAL A 91 9.38 0.96 -12.52
C VAL A 91 10.82 0.60 -12.85
N LYS A 92 11.54 1.47 -13.59
CA LYS A 92 12.93 1.22 -13.97
C LYS A 92 13.80 0.96 -12.74
N LYS A 93 13.74 1.83 -11.74
CA LYS A 93 14.51 1.66 -10.49
C LYS A 93 14.06 0.49 -9.63
N ALA A 94 12.75 0.20 -9.63
CA ALA A 94 12.22 -0.96 -8.93
C ALA A 94 12.76 -2.27 -9.53
N LEU A 95 12.92 -2.34 -10.86
CA LEU A 95 13.49 -3.49 -11.55
C LEU A 95 15.01 -3.65 -11.35
N GLU A 96 15.73 -2.58 -11.03
CA GLU A 96 17.17 -2.60 -10.76
C GLU A 96 17.53 -3.16 -9.38
N LYS A 97 16.56 -3.24 -8.44
CA LYS A 97 16.78 -3.64 -7.04
C LYS A 97 16.02 -4.92 -6.72
N ASN A 98 16.73 -6.01 -6.46
CA ASN A 98 16.12 -7.31 -6.13
C ASN A 98 15.32 -7.34 -4.83
N ASP A 99 15.54 -6.37 -3.93
CA ASP A 99 14.83 -6.18 -2.66
C ASP A 99 13.75 -5.09 -2.74
N SER A 100 13.35 -4.69 -3.95
CA SER A 100 12.31 -3.68 -4.14
C SER A 100 10.91 -4.21 -3.84
N VAL A 101 9.98 -3.30 -3.57
CA VAL A 101 8.55 -3.59 -3.42
C VAL A 101 8.02 -4.40 -4.61
N PHE A 102 8.50 -4.14 -5.84
CA PHE A 102 8.11 -4.86 -7.04
C PHE A 102 8.42 -6.37 -6.94
N TYR A 103 9.63 -6.73 -6.55
CA TYR A 103 9.99 -8.15 -6.42
C TYR A 103 9.30 -8.82 -5.25
N TYR A 104 9.05 -8.09 -4.16
CA TYR A 104 8.23 -8.59 -3.05
C TYR A 104 6.80 -8.93 -3.49
N TYR A 105 6.12 -8.03 -4.23
CA TYR A 105 4.81 -8.32 -4.85
C TYR A 105 4.87 -9.51 -5.79
N LYS A 106 5.89 -9.58 -6.64
CA LYS A 106 6.08 -10.69 -7.57
C LYS A 106 6.21 -12.03 -6.84
N ASP A 107 6.96 -12.07 -5.74
CA ASP A 107 7.14 -13.28 -4.94
C ASP A 107 5.86 -13.66 -4.20
N LEU A 108 5.12 -12.71 -3.65
CA LEU A 108 3.81 -12.99 -3.03
C LEU A 108 2.77 -13.51 -4.04
N ILE A 109 2.74 -12.94 -5.25
CA ILE A 109 1.86 -13.41 -6.32
C ILE A 109 2.23 -14.83 -6.73
N ARG A 110 3.53 -15.11 -6.92
CA ARG A 110 4.03 -16.46 -7.23
C ARG A 110 3.63 -17.44 -6.14
N LEU A 111 3.93 -17.11 -4.87
CA LEU A 111 3.60 -17.96 -3.73
C LEU A 111 2.10 -18.28 -3.67
N ARG A 112 1.25 -17.27 -3.93
CA ARG A 112 -0.20 -17.47 -3.96
C ARG A 112 -0.65 -18.43 -5.09
N HIS A 113 0.04 -18.45 -6.22
CA HIS A 113 -0.28 -19.36 -7.32
C HIS A 113 0.26 -20.77 -7.10
N GLU A 114 1.38 -20.91 -6.41
CA GLU A 114 2.03 -22.19 -6.16
C GLU A 114 1.43 -22.93 -4.96
N GLU A 115 0.90 -22.21 -3.97
CA GLU A 115 0.45 -22.74 -2.69
C GLU A 115 -1.10 -22.69 -2.57
N GLU A 116 -1.74 -23.82 -2.80
CA GLU A 116 -3.21 -23.98 -2.72
C GLU A 116 -3.76 -23.57 -1.35
N LEU A 117 -3.00 -23.77 -0.28
CA LEU A 117 -3.35 -23.37 1.08
C LEU A 117 -3.70 -21.88 1.19
N LEU A 118 -3.04 -21.01 0.43
CA LEU A 118 -3.29 -19.56 0.46
C LEU A 118 -4.62 -19.17 -0.21
N THR A 119 -5.15 -20.02 -1.09
CA THR A 119 -6.42 -19.79 -1.79
C THR A 119 -7.58 -20.55 -1.16
N GLU A 120 -7.39 -21.81 -0.86
CA GLU A 120 -8.45 -22.75 -0.46
C GLU A 120 -8.47 -23.06 1.05
N GLY A 121 -7.37 -22.82 1.78
CA GLY A 121 -7.28 -23.15 3.20
C GLY A 121 -8.24 -22.31 4.06
N ASP A 122 -8.62 -22.84 5.21
CA ASP A 122 -9.40 -22.15 6.21
C ASP A 122 -8.63 -20.93 6.76
N TYR A 123 -9.36 -19.88 7.11
CA TYR A 123 -8.81 -18.65 7.66
C TYR A 123 -9.20 -18.47 9.13
N GLN A 124 -8.21 -18.18 9.97
CA GLN A 124 -8.45 -17.79 11.37
C GLN A 124 -7.63 -16.55 11.71
N LEU A 125 -8.31 -15.46 12.06
CA LEU A 125 -7.64 -14.25 12.58
C LEU A 125 -7.05 -14.53 13.95
N LEU A 126 -5.82 -14.07 14.17
CA LEU A 126 -5.11 -14.12 15.44
C LEU A 126 -4.93 -12.69 15.97
N LEU A 127 -4.83 -12.53 17.30
CA LEU A 127 -4.61 -11.24 17.95
C LEU A 127 -5.55 -10.13 17.42
N PRO A 128 -6.88 -10.32 17.41
CA PRO A 128 -7.81 -9.41 16.76
C PRO A 128 -7.81 -7.98 17.32
N ASP A 129 -7.36 -7.81 18.56
CA ASP A 129 -7.32 -6.52 19.26
C ASP A 129 -5.91 -5.88 19.27
N ASP A 130 -4.92 -6.48 18.59
CA ASP A 130 -3.59 -5.93 18.49
C ASP A 130 -3.55 -4.85 17.39
N GLU A 131 -3.14 -3.63 17.76
CA GLU A 131 -3.10 -2.49 16.84
C GLU A 131 -1.85 -2.44 15.96
N LYS A 132 -0.83 -3.25 16.27
CA LYS A 132 0.47 -3.25 15.58
C LYS A 132 0.72 -4.51 14.77
N ILE A 133 0.15 -5.65 15.21
CA ILE A 133 0.35 -6.94 14.57
C ILE A 133 -0.92 -7.36 13.83
N PHE A 134 -0.81 -7.63 12.55
CA PHE A 134 -1.81 -8.36 11.81
C PHE A 134 -1.34 -9.79 11.61
N ALA A 135 -2.04 -10.75 12.24
CA ALA A 135 -1.66 -12.15 12.18
C ALA A 135 -2.86 -13.05 11.92
N TYR A 136 -2.66 -14.10 11.14
CA TYR A 136 -3.68 -15.10 10.86
C TYR A 136 -3.10 -16.46 10.50
N LEU A 137 -3.91 -17.50 10.62
CA LEU A 137 -3.63 -18.85 10.15
C LEU A 137 -4.33 -19.11 8.82
N ARG A 138 -3.65 -19.89 7.99
CA ARG A 138 -4.23 -20.63 6.88
C ARG A 138 -4.06 -22.11 7.18
N THR A 139 -5.12 -22.91 7.13
CA THR A 139 -5.10 -24.31 7.54
C THR A 139 -5.79 -25.18 6.50
N SER A 140 -5.18 -26.33 6.21
CA SER A 140 -5.77 -27.43 5.45
C SER A 140 -5.61 -28.75 6.24
N ASP A 141 -6.10 -29.85 5.69
CA ASP A 141 -5.91 -31.17 6.28
C ASP A 141 -4.43 -31.61 6.32
N LYS A 142 -3.56 -30.97 5.55
CA LYS A 142 -2.16 -31.38 5.35
C LYS A 142 -1.17 -30.46 6.07
N GLU A 143 -1.47 -29.19 6.16
CA GLU A 143 -0.52 -28.19 6.62
C GLU A 143 -1.20 -26.94 7.22
N GLN A 144 -0.44 -26.19 8.00
CA GLN A 144 -0.87 -24.93 8.58
C GLN A 144 0.23 -23.89 8.41
N TRP A 145 -0.16 -22.71 7.94
CA TRP A 145 0.72 -21.57 7.85
C TRP A 145 0.25 -20.44 8.75
N ILE A 146 1.19 -19.82 9.42
CA ILE A 146 0.98 -18.57 10.13
C ILE A 146 1.54 -17.43 9.30
N VAL A 147 0.72 -16.39 9.10
CA VAL A 147 1.14 -15.15 8.48
C VAL A 147 1.15 -14.08 9.56
N VAL A 148 2.26 -13.36 9.67
CA VAL A 148 2.45 -12.30 10.66
C VAL A 148 3.01 -11.07 9.96
N ALA A 149 2.33 -9.94 10.10
CA ALA A 149 2.78 -8.64 9.62
C ALA A 149 2.84 -7.64 10.77
N ASN A 150 3.99 -7.00 10.95
CA ASN A 150 4.13 -5.84 11.82
C ASN A 150 3.75 -4.59 11.02
N LEU A 151 2.66 -3.93 11.40
CA LEU A 151 2.14 -2.73 10.75
C LEU A 151 2.63 -1.44 11.41
N SER A 152 3.65 -1.54 12.28
CA SER A 152 4.24 -0.40 13.00
C SER A 152 5.73 -0.26 12.71
N GLU A 153 6.31 0.88 13.10
CA GLU A 153 7.76 1.12 13.06
C GLU A 153 8.50 0.54 14.30
N ASP A 154 7.75 0.04 15.28
CA ASP A 154 8.32 -0.49 16.50
C ASP A 154 8.71 -1.97 16.39
N THR A 155 9.66 -2.41 17.20
CA THR A 155 9.88 -3.84 17.46
C THR A 155 8.75 -4.37 18.32
N VAL A 156 8.05 -5.41 17.84
CA VAL A 156 6.91 -6.01 18.56
C VAL A 156 7.20 -7.43 18.99
N SER A 157 6.61 -7.84 20.15
CA SER A 157 6.72 -9.22 20.63
C SER A 157 5.71 -10.12 19.96
N THR A 158 6.14 -11.32 19.57
CA THR A 158 5.29 -12.37 18.99
C THR A 158 4.97 -13.50 19.99
N GLU A 159 5.20 -13.31 21.30
CA GLU A 159 4.98 -14.34 22.34
C GLU A 159 3.56 -14.93 22.30
N GLY A 160 2.54 -14.12 22.01
CA GLY A 160 1.16 -14.58 21.86
C GLY A 160 0.94 -15.55 20.70
N LEU A 161 1.88 -15.63 19.76
CA LEU A 161 1.82 -16.47 18.57
C LEU A 161 2.60 -17.78 18.70
N VAL A 162 3.49 -17.92 19.70
CA VAL A 162 4.37 -19.10 19.90
C VAL A 162 3.58 -20.41 19.94
N LYS A 163 2.37 -20.43 20.48
CA LYS A 163 1.53 -21.63 20.55
C LYS A 163 1.06 -22.17 19.19
N TYR A 164 1.19 -21.36 18.13
CA TYR A 164 0.84 -21.77 16.75
C TYR A 164 2.03 -22.22 15.93
N VAL A 165 3.22 -22.13 16.51
CA VAL A 165 4.51 -22.43 15.85
C VAL A 165 4.96 -23.81 16.27
N SER A 166 5.42 -24.63 15.34
CA SER A 166 5.95 -25.96 15.60
C SER A 166 7.49 -25.98 15.53
N ASP A 167 8.12 -27.03 16.06
CA ASP A 167 9.58 -27.20 16.02
C ASP A 167 10.15 -27.38 14.60
N LYS A 168 9.29 -27.49 13.59
CA LYS A 168 9.65 -27.61 12.18
C LYS A 168 9.02 -26.49 11.39
N GLU A 169 9.71 -25.38 11.35
CA GLU A 169 9.28 -24.20 10.60
C GLU A 169 10.08 -24.04 9.32
N ASP A 170 9.36 -23.69 8.26
CA ASP A 170 9.94 -23.26 7.01
C ASP A 170 9.47 -21.83 6.71
N ILE A 171 10.40 -20.89 6.75
CA ILE A 171 10.10 -19.47 6.46
C ILE A 171 10.08 -19.29 4.96
N LYS A 172 8.92 -18.95 4.41
CA LYS A 172 8.73 -18.77 2.97
C LYS A 172 9.14 -17.39 2.48
N ILE A 173 8.72 -16.34 3.18
CA ILE A 173 9.04 -14.94 2.85
C ILE A 173 9.25 -14.16 4.14
N THR A 174 10.33 -13.38 4.18
CA THR A 174 10.55 -12.35 5.21
C THR A 174 10.86 -11.02 4.53
N ASN A 175 10.44 -9.95 5.17
CA ASN A 175 10.76 -8.58 4.77
C ASN A 175 11.62 -7.91 5.85
#